data_f46155bd4fd797207258b67fdfc337a2
#
_entry.id   f46155bd4fd797207258b67fdfc337a2
#
_cell.length_a   1.000
_cell.length_b   1.000
_cell.length_c   1.000
_cell.angle_alpha   90.00
_cell.angle_beta   90.00
_cell.angle_gamma   90.00
#
_symmetry.space_group_name_H-M   'P 1'
#
loop_
_entity.id
_entity.type
_entity.pdbx_description
1 polymer ?
#
loop_
_entity_poly.entity_id
_entity_poly.type
_entity_poly.pdbx_seq_one_letter_code
_entity_poly.pdbx_strand_id
1 'polypeptide(L)'
;TLKAVDLFYQSFDGYRGGFLTNGPNKFPPSMALLLMIRQYDRNQDKRCLEMVETTLSAMKRGGIYDQIGGGLCRYATDHDWLVPHFEKMLYDNALFIMALVEAHRVTGREEYAIWARDCIEYIRRDMTDPSGAFYSAEDADSDGEEGKFYVWSEKEFLEVLEEAGLNLEDRKRILRFWAVTQRGNFEGSNILSEPVPLSEFGADERFVQKLAIARKALLSRRARRNRPLRDDKVLTSWNGLMISALSLAGRVLQEPEYTNMASRAAEFIWSRLYAEGTLYRRFRDGERRYAGTLSDYSLFGGSLLDLYRATLDPQHLMRARELADKMVSNFKPENPGAFYESPPEQKELLVRPVEGYDGVIPSGNSAAIRLLLTLAHYGYEAADYVRLARHIFSHFKGALFEYPQAHPYMCMNLFLMHGIPREFAVTAGSKDDPQYKKMIGHMMERMDPDAIYVACHADMDLNLAAGLPLLEGRIPEKKDTALAYICKDMACQKPEPDAEEFIKKVS
;
A
#
# COMPACT_ATOMS: atom_id res chain seq x y z
N THR A 1 5.42 -3.21 20.43
CA THR A 1 4.29 -2.52 19.78
C THR A 1 3.51 -1.65 20.76
N LEU A 2 3.09 -2.10 21.96
CA LEU A 2 2.29 -1.30 22.90
C LEU A 2 2.97 0.03 23.28
N LYS A 3 4.26 0.03 23.57
CA LYS A 3 5.00 1.27 23.82
C LYS A 3 4.95 2.24 22.64
N ALA A 4 4.98 1.74 21.39
CA ALA A 4 4.82 2.58 20.21
C ALA A 4 3.43 3.24 20.20
N VAL A 5 2.37 2.47 20.47
CA VAL A 5 0.99 3.01 20.58
C VAL A 5 0.90 4.11 21.62
N ASP A 6 1.47 3.89 22.83
CA ASP A 6 1.43 4.87 23.91
C ASP A 6 2.15 6.19 23.53
N LEU A 7 3.30 6.10 22.86
CA LEU A 7 4.06 7.27 22.41
C LEU A 7 3.36 8.00 21.25
N PHE A 8 2.77 7.28 20.32
CA PHE A 8 1.96 7.88 19.27
C PHE A 8 0.71 8.57 19.85
N TYR A 9 0.02 7.93 20.81
CA TYR A 9 -1.14 8.52 21.46
C TYR A 9 -0.80 9.79 22.25
N GLN A 10 0.36 9.86 22.91
CA GLN A 10 0.84 11.06 23.58
C GLN A 10 1.11 12.24 22.65
N SER A 11 1.53 11.98 21.41
CA SER A 11 1.78 13.02 20.39
C SER A 11 0.60 13.23 19.43
N PHE A 12 -0.51 12.50 19.61
CA PHE A 12 -1.66 12.57 18.72
C PHE A 12 -2.41 13.91 18.83
N ASP A 13 -2.67 14.52 17.69
CA ASP A 13 -3.54 15.68 17.56
C ASP A 13 -5.00 15.20 17.41
N GLY A 14 -5.71 15.06 18.52
CA GLY A 14 -7.09 14.55 18.52
C GLY A 14 -8.12 15.46 17.84
N TYR A 15 -7.76 16.71 17.52
CA TYR A 15 -8.63 17.64 16.82
C TYR A 15 -8.36 17.68 15.30
N ARG A 16 -7.09 17.74 14.91
CA ARG A 16 -6.67 17.88 13.51
C ARG A 16 -6.18 16.58 12.87
N GLY A 17 -6.04 15.52 13.66
CA GLY A 17 -5.41 14.28 13.23
C GLY A 17 -3.91 14.41 12.98
N GLY A 18 -3.24 13.27 12.83
CA GLY A 18 -1.80 13.20 12.73
C GLY A 18 -1.10 13.35 14.08
N PHE A 19 0.21 13.51 14.04
CA PHE A 19 1.05 13.58 15.24
C PHE A 19 1.76 14.92 15.31
N LEU A 20 1.87 15.49 16.51
CA LEU A 20 2.52 16.77 16.76
C LEU A 20 4.02 16.64 16.50
N THR A 21 4.55 17.61 15.75
CA THR A 21 5.96 17.77 15.42
C THR A 21 6.46 19.13 15.89
N ASN A 22 7.79 19.33 15.93
CA ASN A 22 8.39 20.61 16.32
C ASN A 22 8.29 21.71 15.23
N GLY A 23 7.69 21.44 14.09
CA GLY A 23 7.53 22.36 12.97
C GLY A 23 6.10 22.44 12.46
N PRO A 24 5.79 23.38 11.55
CA PRO A 24 4.45 23.54 10.99
C PRO A 24 4.06 22.41 10.03
N ASN A 25 5.04 21.73 9.44
CA ASN A 25 4.78 20.73 8.40
C ASN A 25 4.22 19.43 8.99
N LYS A 26 3.18 18.92 8.37
CA LYS A 26 2.60 17.60 8.67
C LYS A 26 2.79 16.64 7.49
N PHE A 27 3.46 15.53 7.74
CA PHE A 27 3.61 14.45 6.77
C PHE A 27 2.56 13.37 6.99
N PRO A 28 2.03 12.73 5.92
CA PRO A 28 1.13 11.60 6.04
C PRO A 28 1.78 10.45 6.85
N PRO A 29 1.25 10.12 8.04
CA PRO A 29 1.88 9.11 8.89
C PRO A 29 1.41 7.69 8.53
N SER A 30 1.33 7.36 7.23
CA SER A 30 0.66 6.15 6.74
C SER A 30 1.21 4.86 7.35
N MET A 31 2.53 4.75 7.57
CA MET A 31 3.12 3.57 8.22
C MET A 31 2.74 3.45 9.71
N ALA A 32 2.64 4.58 10.42
CA ALA A 32 2.13 4.58 11.80
C ALA A 32 0.65 4.16 11.82
N LEU A 33 -0.16 4.65 10.88
CA LEU A 33 -1.57 4.25 10.76
C LEU A 33 -1.70 2.75 10.49
N LEU A 34 -0.88 2.19 9.60
CA LEU A 34 -0.84 0.74 9.36
C LEU A 34 -0.50 -0.06 10.63
N LEU A 35 0.48 0.40 11.41
CA LEU A 35 0.80 -0.22 12.71
C LEU A 35 -0.41 -0.16 13.67
N MET A 36 -1.09 1.00 13.76
CA MET A 36 -2.27 1.18 14.61
C MET A 36 -3.42 0.27 14.17
N ILE A 37 -3.70 0.17 12.86
CA ILE A 37 -4.72 -0.73 12.32
C ILE A 37 -4.42 -2.18 12.68
N ARG A 38 -3.18 -2.62 12.52
CA ARG A 38 -2.75 -3.98 12.89
C ARG A 38 -2.85 -4.23 14.40
N GLN A 39 -2.55 -3.25 15.22
CA GLN A 39 -2.69 -3.36 16.67
C GLN A 39 -4.17 -3.43 17.08
N TYR A 40 -5.03 -2.59 16.45
CA TYR A 40 -6.48 -2.64 16.66
C TYR A 40 -7.07 -4.00 16.26
N ASP A 41 -6.71 -4.50 15.10
CA ASP A 41 -7.18 -5.80 14.58
C ASP A 41 -6.90 -6.96 15.58
N ARG A 42 -5.77 -6.88 16.29
CA ARG A 42 -5.36 -7.93 17.25
C ARG A 42 -5.96 -7.83 18.64
N ASN A 43 -6.12 -6.65 19.17
CA ASN A 43 -6.50 -6.48 20.58
C ASN A 43 -7.65 -5.50 20.81
N GLN A 44 -8.23 -4.94 19.74
CA GLN A 44 -9.36 -4.00 19.78
C GLN A 44 -9.07 -2.74 20.62
N ASP A 45 -7.82 -2.27 20.65
CA ASP A 45 -7.45 -1.02 21.32
C ASP A 45 -8.05 0.17 20.59
N LYS A 46 -9.12 0.74 21.18
CA LYS A 46 -9.89 1.85 20.58
C LYS A 46 -9.06 3.12 20.33
N ARG A 47 -7.99 3.34 21.09
CA ARG A 47 -7.07 4.47 20.87
C ARG A 47 -6.43 4.39 19.48
N CYS A 48 -6.07 3.17 19.06
CA CYS A 48 -5.52 2.93 17.73
C CYS A 48 -6.52 3.30 16.64
N LEU A 49 -7.77 2.87 16.79
CA LEU A 49 -8.83 3.19 15.82
C LEU A 49 -9.12 4.70 15.78
N GLU A 50 -9.19 5.38 16.94
CA GLU A 50 -9.37 6.82 17.04
C GLU A 50 -8.28 7.59 16.27
N MET A 51 -6.99 7.24 16.50
CA MET A 51 -5.88 7.86 15.77
C MET A 51 -6.00 7.67 14.25
N VAL A 52 -6.39 6.48 13.81
CA VAL A 52 -6.54 6.14 12.39
C VAL A 52 -7.69 6.92 11.76
N GLU A 53 -8.89 6.84 12.31
CA GLU A 53 -10.10 7.44 11.74
C GLU A 53 -9.99 8.96 11.69
N THR A 54 -9.54 9.59 12.79
CA THR A 54 -9.36 11.04 12.85
C THR A 54 -8.32 11.51 11.84
N THR A 55 -7.19 10.82 11.71
CA THR A 55 -6.11 11.23 10.81
C THR A 55 -6.49 11.03 9.34
N LEU A 56 -7.03 9.87 8.97
CA LEU A 56 -7.46 9.60 7.58
C LEU A 56 -8.55 10.58 7.14
N SER A 57 -9.53 10.86 8.01
CA SER A 57 -10.60 11.83 7.75
C SER A 57 -10.06 13.26 7.58
N ALA A 58 -9.14 13.67 8.46
CA ALA A 58 -8.55 15.01 8.37
C ALA A 58 -7.71 15.19 7.09
N MET A 59 -6.89 14.23 6.74
CA MET A 59 -6.12 14.26 5.49
C MET A 59 -7.02 14.28 4.26
N LYS A 60 -8.08 13.44 4.20
CA LYS A 60 -9.02 13.40 3.08
C LYS A 60 -9.78 14.72 2.91
N ARG A 61 -10.13 15.36 4.01
CA ARG A 61 -10.90 16.62 4.00
C ARG A 61 -10.02 17.84 3.77
N GLY A 62 -8.73 17.78 4.06
CA GLY A 62 -7.77 18.86 3.85
C GLY A 62 -7.45 19.09 2.37
N GLY A 63 -6.73 20.20 2.11
CA GLY A 63 -6.21 20.48 0.77
C GLY A 63 -5.02 19.63 0.37
N ILE A 64 -4.43 18.89 1.33
CA ILE A 64 -3.41 17.88 1.03
C ILE A 64 -3.94 16.76 0.12
N TYR A 65 -5.24 16.50 0.17
CA TYR A 65 -5.94 15.61 -0.74
C TYR A 65 -6.52 16.40 -1.91
N ASP A 66 -6.23 16.01 -3.14
CA ASP A 66 -6.79 16.65 -4.33
C ASP A 66 -8.28 16.29 -4.48
N GLN A 67 -9.16 17.22 -4.07
CA GLN A 67 -10.61 17.04 -4.06
C GLN A 67 -11.22 16.80 -5.46
N ILE A 68 -10.51 17.19 -6.52
CA ILE A 68 -11.00 17.08 -7.90
C ILE A 68 -10.42 15.85 -8.61
N GLY A 69 -9.10 15.68 -8.56
CA GLY A 69 -8.42 14.65 -9.33
C GLY A 69 -8.07 13.39 -8.54
N GLY A 70 -8.22 13.44 -7.23
CA GLY A 70 -7.75 12.37 -6.34
C GLY A 70 -6.24 12.40 -6.11
N GLY A 71 -5.79 11.54 -5.22
CA GLY A 71 -4.40 11.44 -4.84
C GLY A 71 -3.98 12.43 -3.76
N LEU A 72 -2.93 12.06 -3.04
CA LEU A 72 -2.39 12.78 -1.90
C LEU A 72 -1.14 13.55 -2.30
N CYS A 73 -1.04 14.81 -1.88
CA CYS A 73 0.20 15.59 -1.93
C CYS A 73 1.17 15.15 -0.84
N ARG A 74 2.45 15.50 -0.99
CA ARG A 74 3.55 14.98 -0.20
C ARG A 74 3.45 15.31 1.29
N TYR A 75 3.17 16.56 1.65
CA TYR A 75 2.97 17.01 3.03
C TYR A 75 2.16 18.32 3.06
N ALA A 76 1.56 18.63 4.20
CA ALA A 76 0.97 19.94 4.46
C ALA A 76 1.98 20.85 5.13
N THR A 77 1.96 22.15 4.75
CA THR A 77 2.82 23.20 5.32
C THR A 77 2.20 23.84 6.57
N ASP A 78 1.04 23.37 6.99
CA ASP A 78 0.29 23.80 8.15
C ASP A 78 -0.21 22.63 9.01
N HIS A 79 -0.76 22.94 10.18
CA HIS A 79 -1.28 21.93 11.09
C HIS A 79 -2.68 21.40 10.72
N ASP A 80 -3.39 22.07 9.82
CA ASP A 80 -4.80 21.79 9.48
C ASP A 80 -4.94 20.92 8.22
N TRP A 81 -3.82 20.46 7.62
CA TRP A 81 -3.79 19.72 6.35
C TRP A 81 -4.32 20.54 5.15
N LEU A 82 -4.38 21.87 5.25
CA LEU A 82 -5.01 22.72 4.25
C LEU A 82 -4.09 23.09 3.10
N VAL A 83 -2.89 23.61 3.40
CA VAL A 83 -1.95 24.09 2.39
C VAL A 83 -0.90 23.03 2.12
N PRO A 84 -0.98 22.28 1.01
CA PRO A 84 0.01 21.27 0.70
C PRO A 84 1.26 21.88 0.05
N HIS A 85 2.38 21.17 0.16
CA HIS A 85 3.38 21.17 -0.88
C HIS A 85 2.83 20.29 -2.00
N PHE A 86 2.55 20.87 -3.17
CA PHE A 86 1.69 20.27 -4.21
C PHE A 86 2.32 19.10 -4.96
N GLU A 87 3.56 18.73 -4.68
CA GLU A 87 4.20 17.53 -5.22
C GLU A 87 3.42 16.26 -4.82
N LYS A 88 3.22 15.33 -5.76
CA LYS A 88 2.56 14.04 -5.50
C LYS A 88 3.53 12.90 -5.75
N MET A 89 3.84 12.13 -4.69
CA MET A 89 4.75 11.02 -4.74
C MET A 89 4.02 9.68 -4.89
N LEU A 90 4.58 8.77 -5.68
CA LEU A 90 4.03 7.43 -5.85
C LEU A 90 3.95 6.67 -4.51
N TYR A 91 5.01 6.73 -3.70
CA TYR A 91 5.09 6.01 -2.42
C TYR A 91 4.10 6.52 -1.38
N ASP A 92 3.84 7.84 -1.30
CA ASP A 92 2.86 8.42 -0.37
C ASP A 92 1.46 7.92 -0.72
N ASN A 93 1.11 7.94 -2.00
CA ASN A 93 -0.17 7.43 -2.48
C ASN A 93 -0.31 5.92 -2.26
N ALA A 94 0.74 5.14 -2.48
CA ALA A 94 0.73 3.70 -2.23
C ALA A 94 0.45 3.39 -0.74
N LEU A 95 1.19 4.02 0.17
CA LEU A 95 1.01 3.81 1.61
C LEU A 95 -0.33 4.34 2.11
N PHE A 96 -0.85 5.44 1.55
CA PHE A 96 -2.16 5.97 1.87
C PHE A 96 -3.28 5.04 1.41
N ILE A 97 -3.20 4.50 0.17
CA ILE A 97 -4.14 3.48 -0.33
C ILE A 97 -4.13 2.26 0.60
N MET A 98 -2.96 1.75 1.01
CA MET A 98 -2.88 0.63 1.95
C MET A 98 -3.60 0.95 3.27
N ALA A 99 -3.37 2.14 3.84
CA ALA A 99 -3.99 2.55 5.11
C ALA A 99 -5.52 2.65 4.98
N LEU A 100 -6.03 3.20 3.87
CA LEU A 100 -7.46 3.28 3.58
C LEU A 100 -8.10 1.90 3.42
N VAL A 101 -7.47 1.01 2.65
CA VAL A 101 -8.00 -0.34 2.40
C VAL A 101 -8.00 -1.18 3.68
N GLU A 102 -6.95 -1.11 4.49
CA GLU A 102 -6.88 -1.79 5.78
C GLU A 102 -7.87 -1.19 6.79
N ALA A 103 -8.07 0.14 6.81
CA ALA A 103 -9.10 0.77 7.62
C ALA A 103 -10.52 0.31 7.22
N HIS A 104 -10.81 0.22 5.90
CA HIS A 104 -12.05 -0.38 5.41
C HIS A 104 -12.21 -1.82 5.90
N ARG A 105 -11.17 -2.65 5.76
CA ARG A 105 -11.19 -4.06 6.15
C ARG A 105 -11.57 -4.26 7.62
N VAL A 106 -11.00 -3.46 8.53
CA VAL A 106 -11.23 -3.64 9.98
C VAL A 106 -12.48 -2.96 10.51
N THR A 107 -12.99 -1.92 9.81
CA THR A 107 -14.16 -1.14 10.28
C THR A 107 -15.44 -1.41 9.50
N GLY A 108 -15.34 -1.92 8.28
CA GLY A 108 -16.47 -2.04 7.34
C GLY A 108 -16.99 -0.70 6.80
N ARG A 109 -16.34 0.44 7.08
CA ARG A 109 -16.79 1.77 6.63
C ARG A 109 -16.46 1.96 5.16
N GLU A 110 -17.50 2.10 4.33
CA GLU A 110 -17.39 2.19 2.87
C GLU A 110 -16.67 3.48 2.41
N GLU A 111 -16.67 4.52 3.20
CA GLU A 111 -15.98 5.77 2.84
C GLU A 111 -14.48 5.56 2.57
N TYR A 112 -13.81 4.69 3.32
CA TYR A 112 -12.38 4.38 3.08
C TYR A 112 -12.17 3.66 1.76
N ALA A 113 -13.08 2.76 1.39
CA ALA A 113 -13.05 2.09 0.09
C ALA A 113 -13.25 3.09 -1.06
N ILE A 114 -14.19 4.04 -0.92
CA ILE A 114 -14.41 5.12 -1.90
C ILE A 114 -13.16 5.96 -2.07
N TRP A 115 -12.51 6.37 -0.97
CA TRP A 115 -11.29 7.18 -1.01
C TRP A 115 -10.11 6.43 -1.61
N ALA A 116 -9.99 5.13 -1.32
CA ALA A 116 -8.97 4.27 -1.93
C ALA A 116 -9.15 4.14 -3.44
N ARG A 117 -10.39 3.90 -3.91
CA ARG A 117 -10.73 3.84 -5.36
C ARG A 117 -10.40 5.16 -6.05
N ASP A 118 -10.67 6.28 -5.40
CA ASP A 118 -10.38 7.61 -5.94
C ASP A 118 -8.87 7.88 -6.09
N CYS A 119 -8.06 7.47 -5.11
CA CYS A 119 -6.60 7.52 -5.21
C CYS A 119 -6.07 6.59 -6.31
N ILE A 120 -6.60 5.38 -6.42
CA ILE A 120 -6.20 4.41 -7.46
C ILE A 120 -6.55 4.94 -8.85
N GLU A 121 -7.70 5.62 -9.00
CA GLU A 121 -8.08 6.24 -10.27
C GLU A 121 -7.11 7.37 -10.67
N TYR A 122 -6.60 8.16 -9.71
CA TYR A 122 -5.52 9.12 -9.96
C TYR A 122 -4.25 8.39 -10.47
N ILE A 123 -3.81 7.34 -9.80
CA ILE A 123 -2.64 6.54 -10.21
C ILE A 123 -2.84 5.98 -11.63
N ARG A 124 -4.01 5.40 -11.90
CA ARG A 124 -4.35 4.83 -13.21
C ARG A 124 -4.31 5.86 -14.33
N ARG A 125 -4.89 7.05 -14.10
CA ARG A 125 -5.04 8.12 -15.09
C ARG A 125 -3.74 8.88 -15.33
N ASP A 126 -3.01 9.22 -14.26
CA ASP A 126 -1.95 10.22 -14.31
C ASP A 126 -0.54 9.65 -14.09
N MET A 127 -0.40 8.54 -13.35
CA MET A 127 0.88 8.00 -12.91
C MET A 127 1.25 6.66 -13.54
N THR A 128 0.45 6.14 -14.48
CA THR A 128 0.70 4.84 -15.12
C THR A 128 1.37 5.02 -16.49
N ASP A 129 2.48 4.33 -16.69
CA ASP A 129 3.15 4.19 -17.98
C ASP A 129 2.33 3.27 -18.90
N PRO A 130 2.27 3.51 -20.24
CA PRO A 130 1.57 2.63 -21.16
C PRO A 130 2.00 1.15 -21.10
N SER A 131 3.21 0.85 -20.65
CA SER A 131 3.71 -0.51 -20.44
C SER A 131 3.27 -1.15 -19.11
N GLY A 132 2.59 -0.39 -18.23
CA GLY A 132 1.97 -0.87 -17.00
C GLY A 132 2.74 -0.58 -15.71
N ALA A 133 3.96 -0.04 -15.78
CA ALA A 133 4.68 0.45 -14.60
C ALA A 133 4.13 1.80 -14.12
N PHE A 134 4.60 2.26 -12.96
CA PHE A 134 4.19 3.55 -12.40
C PHE A 134 5.35 4.53 -12.36
N TYR A 135 5.07 5.77 -12.75
CA TYR A 135 5.99 6.91 -12.66
C TYR A 135 6.22 7.31 -11.20
N SER A 136 7.32 8.03 -10.93
CA SER A 136 7.74 8.29 -9.54
C SER A 136 7.03 9.46 -8.89
N ALA A 137 6.80 10.58 -9.60
CA ALA A 137 6.22 11.79 -9.02
C ALA A 137 5.57 12.72 -10.07
N GLU A 138 4.69 13.61 -9.60
CA GLU A 138 4.34 14.87 -10.26
C GLU A 138 4.89 16.03 -9.44
N ASP A 139 5.51 17.02 -10.12
CA ASP A 139 6.08 18.21 -9.50
C ASP A 139 4.99 19.08 -8.81
N ALA A 140 5.41 19.94 -7.92
CA ALA A 140 4.55 20.94 -7.30
C ALA A 140 4.23 22.12 -8.24
N ASP A 141 5.17 22.44 -9.14
CA ASP A 141 5.14 23.63 -9.97
C ASP A 141 4.48 23.38 -11.33
N SER A 142 3.71 24.37 -11.76
CA SER A 142 3.20 24.51 -13.12
C SER A 142 3.43 25.93 -13.61
N ASP A 143 4.03 26.11 -14.79
CA ASP A 143 4.44 27.41 -15.33
C ASP A 143 5.33 28.23 -14.37
N GLY A 144 6.14 27.56 -13.54
CA GLY A 144 7.04 28.22 -12.58
C GLY A 144 6.35 28.74 -11.31
N GLU A 145 5.10 28.34 -11.04
CA GLU A 145 4.33 28.74 -9.86
C GLU A 145 3.83 27.47 -9.15
N GLU A 146 4.10 27.36 -7.83
CA GLU A 146 3.65 26.22 -7.03
C GLU A 146 2.12 26.23 -6.90
N GLY A 147 1.51 25.06 -7.10
CA GLY A 147 0.06 24.86 -6.93
C GLY A 147 -0.84 25.42 -8.02
N LYS A 148 -0.32 26.17 -9.01
CA LYS A 148 -1.11 26.83 -10.07
C LYS A 148 -2.06 25.87 -10.79
N PHE A 149 -1.64 24.65 -11.02
CA PHE A 149 -2.47 23.62 -11.66
C PHE A 149 -3.70 23.25 -10.82
N TYR A 150 -3.60 23.31 -9.49
CA TYR A 150 -4.59 22.76 -8.56
C TYR A 150 -5.58 23.80 -8.00
N VAL A 151 -5.16 25.06 -7.88
CA VAL A 151 -5.96 26.13 -7.23
C VAL A 151 -6.99 26.75 -8.17
N TRP A 152 -8.02 27.38 -7.57
CA TRP A 152 -9.15 27.95 -8.30
C TRP A 152 -9.47 29.37 -7.82
N SER A 153 -9.71 30.32 -8.74
CA SER A 153 -10.43 31.54 -8.38
C SER A 153 -11.93 31.21 -8.24
N GLU A 154 -12.63 31.95 -7.37
CA GLU A 154 -14.10 31.82 -7.24
C GLU A 154 -14.79 32.00 -8.58
N LYS A 155 -14.34 33.01 -9.36
CA LYS A 155 -14.91 33.34 -10.68
C LYS A 155 -14.82 32.14 -11.64
N GLU A 156 -13.60 31.58 -11.86
CA GLU A 156 -13.42 30.43 -12.75
C GLU A 156 -14.22 29.22 -12.26
N PHE A 157 -14.22 28.97 -10.95
CA PHE A 157 -14.96 27.87 -10.35
C PHE A 157 -16.46 27.97 -10.66
N LEU A 158 -17.07 29.15 -10.48
CA LEU A 158 -18.50 29.42 -10.78
C LEU A 158 -18.82 29.29 -12.28
N GLU A 159 -17.95 29.82 -13.15
CA GLU A 159 -18.08 29.67 -14.61
C GLU A 159 -18.16 28.19 -15.02
N VAL A 160 -17.27 27.35 -14.48
CA VAL A 160 -17.28 25.89 -14.78
C VAL A 160 -18.58 25.24 -14.30
N LEU A 161 -19.05 25.56 -13.11
CA LEU A 161 -20.30 25.00 -12.58
C LEU A 161 -21.52 25.45 -13.39
N GLU A 162 -21.52 26.71 -13.92
CA GLU A 162 -22.56 27.20 -14.79
C GLU A 162 -22.57 26.50 -16.14
N GLU A 163 -21.41 26.34 -16.79
CA GLU A 163 -21.24 25.61 -18.02
C GLU A 163 -21.70 24.13 -17.88
N ALA A 164 -21.54 23.57 -16.67
CA ALA A 164 -21.99 22.21 -16.34
C ALA A 164 -23.53 22.12 -16.11
N GLY A 165 -24.28 23.23 -16.27
CA GLY A 165 -25.74 23.26 -16.13
C GLY A 165 -26.24 23.25 -14.67
N LEU A 166 -25.39 23.57 -13.70
CA LEU A 166 -25.80 23.68 -12.31
C LEU A 166 -26.48 25.01 -12.04
N ASN A 167 -27.63 24.98 -11.38
CA ASN A 167 -28.37 26.20 -11.03
C ASN A 167 -27.66 26.99 -9.93
N LEU A 168 -28.09 28.21 -9.68
CA LEU A 168 -27.45 29.12 -8.73
C LEU A 168 -27.40 28.57 -7.29
N GLU A 169 -28.45 27.87 -6.86
CA GLU A 169 -28.53 27.29 -5.52
C GLU A 169 -27.54 26.14 -5.36
N ASP A 170 -27.49 25.21 -6.32
CA ASP A 170 -26.55 24.10 -6.37
C ASP A 170 -25.10 24.65 -6.37
N ARG A 171 -24.80 25.68 -7.19
CA ARG A 171 -23.47 26.34 -7.23
C ARG A 171 -23.07 26.93 -5.88
N LYS A 172 -23.93 27.66 -5.20
CA LYS A 172 -23.67 28.24 -3.87
C LYS A 172 -23.46 27.15 -2.81
N ARG A 173 -24.18 26.05 -2.90
CA ARG A 173 -24.04 24.90 -1.98
C ARG A 173 -22.71 24.20 -2.18
N ILE A 174 -22.26 24.00 -3.43
CA ILE A 174 -20.97 23.40 -3.80
C ILE A 174 -19.80 24.29 -3.39
N LEU A 175 -19.88 25.61 -3.60
CA LEU A 175 -18.90 26.58 -3.09
C LEU A 175 -18.68 26.43 -1.59
N ARG A 176 -19.78 26.37 -0.81
CA ARG A 176 -19.67 26.17 0.66
C ARG A 176 -19.07 24.84 1.03
N PHE A 177 -19.41 23.79 0.28
CA PHE A 177 -18.89 22.44 0.54
C PHE A 177 -17.38 22.37 0.37
N TRP A 178 -16.83 22.99 -0.68
CA TRP A 178 -15.37 23.04 -0.93
C TRP A 178 -14.69 24.32 -0.41
N ALA A 179 -15.33 25.06 0.46
CA ALA A 179 -14.78 26.26 1.10
C ALA A 179 -14.25 27.32 0.12
N VAL A 180 -14.83 27.42 -1.09
CA VAL A 180 -14.43 28.41 -2.10
C VAL A 180 -14.98 29.78 -1.74
N THR A 181 -14.11 30.80 -1.73
CA THR A 181 -14.44 32.17 -1.42
C THR A 181 -13.78 33.16 -2.39
N GLN A 182 -14.31 34.38 -2.48
CA GLN A 182 -13.74 35.41 -3.32
C GLN A 182 -12.32 35.82 -2.88
N ARG A 183 -12.05 35.83 -1.57
CA ARG A 183 -10.72 36.17 -1.01
C ARG A 183 -9.68 35.09 -1.28
N GLY A 184 -10.12 33.84 -1.37
CA GLY A 184 -9.24 32.69 -1.41
C GLY A 184 -8.63 32.35 -0.05
N ASN A 185 -7.95 31.22 0.01
CA ASN A 185 -7.20 30.71 1.18
C ASN A 185 -5.72 30.48 0.86
N PHE A 186 -5.30 30.72 -0.39
CA PHE A 186 -3.92 30.60 -0.84
C PHE A 186 -3.64 31.60 -1.96
N GLU A 187 -2.85 32.64 -1.68
CA GLU A 187 -2.40 33.66 -2.65
C GLU A 187 -3.52 34.27 -3.52
N GLY A 188 -4.70 34.50 -2.94
CA GLY A 188 -5.88 35.03 -3.65
C GLY A 188 -6.67 33.98 -4.44
N SER A 189 -6.26 32.73 -4.43
CA SER A 189 -6.94 31.57 -5.00
C SER A 189 -7.41 30.61 -3.91
N ASN A 190 -8.16 29.58 -4.29
CA ASN A 190 -8.69 28.59 -3.36
C ASN A 190 -8.04 27.21 -3.58
N ILE A 191 -7.43 26.68 -2.54
CA ILE A 191 -7.23 25.26 -2.35
C ILE A 191 -8.55 24.67 -1.89
N LEU A 192 -9.04 23.64 -2.55
CA LEU A 192 -10.31 23.01 -2.20
C LEU A 192 -10.14 22.11 -0.98
N SER A 193 -11.05 22.21 -0.04
CA SER A 193 -11.10 21.38 1.17
C SER A 193 -12.54 21.13 1.59
N GLU A 194 -12.78 20.13 2.42
CA GLU A 194 -14.09 19.80 2.99
C GLU A 194 -14.12 20.18 4.48
N PRO A 195 -14.46 21.42 4.87
CA PRO A 195 -14.44 21.84 6.28
C PRO A 195 -15.34 20.97 7.17
N VAL A 196 -16.44 20.47 6.59
CA VAL A 196 -17.41 19.61 7.25
C VAL A 196 -17.53 18.31 6.43
N PRO A 197 -17.57 17.14 7.08
CA PRO A 197 -17.79 15.86 6.38
C PRO A 197 -19.10 15.88 5.59
N LEU A 198 -19.14 15.17 4.47
CA LEU A 198 -20.31 15.06 3.61
C LEU A 198 -21.57 14.63 4.39
N SER A 199 -21.40 13.72 5.35
CA SER A 199 -22.46 13.22 6.24
C SER A 199 -23.05 14.31 7.14
N GLU A 200 -22.24 15.27 7.57
CA GLU A 200 -22.64 16.38 8.44
C GLU A 200 -23.07 17.64 7.66
N PHE A 201 -22.69 17.73 6.40
CA PHE A 201 -23.04 18.85 5.52
C PHE A 201 -24.53 18.87 5.15
N GLY A 202 -25.29 17.86 5.56
CA GLY A 202 -26.70 17.70 5.18
C GLY A 202 -26.87 17.32 3.71
N ALA A 203 -25.91 16.55 3.18
CA ALA A 203 -25.94 16.09 1.80
C ALA A 203 -27.01 15.01 1.62
N ASP A 204 -27.94 15.28 0.72
CA ASP A 204 -28.88 14.31 0.18
C ASP A 204 -28.31 13.67 -1.11
N GLU A 205 -28.94 12.62 -1.57
CA GLU A 205 -28.53 11.92 -2.81
C GLU A 205 -28.44 12.86 -4.01
N ARG A 206 -29.36 13.81 -4.12
CA ARG A 206 -29.35 14.82 -5.18
C ARG A 206 -28.09 15.69 -5.12
N PHE A 207 -27.69 16.13 -3.92
CA PHE A 207 -26.45 16.90 -3.78
C PHE A 207 -25.21 16.09 -4.15
N VAL A 208 -25.13 14.83 -3.76
CA VAL A 208 -24.02 13.94 -4.14
C VAL A 208 -23.91 13.81 -5.66
N GLN A 209 -25.04 13.67 -6.37
CA GLN A 209 -25.06 13.65 -7.84
C GLN A 209 -24.56 14.98 -8.42
N LYS A 210 -24.99 16.12 -7.88
CA LYS A 210 -24.53 17.45 -8.32
C LYS A 210 -23.04 17.65 -8.07
N LEU A 211 -22.53 17.18 -6.94
CA LEU A 211 -21.12 17.21 -6.60
C LEU A 211 -20.29 16.41 -7.61
N ALA A 212 -20.77 15.22 -8.00
CA ALA A 212 -20.12 14.39 -9.02
C ALA A 212 -20.06 15.10 -10.40
N ILE A 213 -21.15 15.77 -10.81
CA ILE A 213 -21.19 16.60 -12.04
C ILE A 213 -20.16 17.73 -11.95
N ALA A 214 -20.14 18.45 -10.84
CA ALA A 214 -19.21 19.55 -10.60
C ALA A 214 -17.75 19.06 -10.67
N ARG A 215 -17.44 17.98 -9.96
CA ARG A 215 -16.09 17.37 -9.94
C ARG A 215 -15.63 16.99 -11.34
N LYS A 216 -16.47 16.34 -12.13
CA LYS A 216 -16.16 15.95 -13.51
C LYS A 216 -15.89 17.18 -14.40
N ALA A 217 -16.71 18.24 -14.29
CA ALA A 217 -16.54 19.48 -15.06
C ALA A 217 -15.24 20.21 -14.69
N LEU A 218 -14.96 20.33 -13.38
CA LEU A 218 -13.73 20.93 -12.88
C LEU A 218 -12.49 20.14 -13.32
N LEU A 219 -12.53 18.81 -13.25
CA LEU A 219 -11.43 17.95 -13.73
C LEU A 219 -11.17 18.16 -15.22
N SER A 220 -12.23 18.24 -16.04
CA SER A 220 -12.15 18.51 -17.47
C SER A 220 -11.59 19.88 -17.79
N ARG A 221 -11.96 20.93 -17.01
CA ARG A 221 -11.41 22.27 -17.15
C ARG A 221 -9.93 22.28 -16.76
N ARG A 222 -9.57 21.68 -15.63
CA ARG A 222 -8.19 21.59 -15.14
C ARG A 222 -7.27 20.86 -16.12
N ALA A 223 -7.76 19.82 -16.79
CA ALA A 223 -7.00 19.08 -17.79
C ALA A 223 -6.52 19.92 -19.01
N ARG A 224 -7.06 21.13 -19.19
CA ARG A 224 -6.64 22.10 -20.23
C ARG A 224 -5.50 23.01 -19.77
N ARG A 225 -5.19 23.01 -18.47
CA ARG A 225 -4.06 23.77 -17.90
C ARG A 225 -2.75 23.04 -18.22
N ASN A 226 -1.63 23.76 -18.19
CA ASN A 226 -0.32 23.15 -18.24
C ASN A 226 -0.14 22.27 -16.98
N ARG A 227 0.15 21.00 -17.19
CA ARG A 227 0.39 20.07 -16.09
C ARG A 227 1.74 20.29 -15.43
N PRO A 228 1.87 20.01 -14.13
CA PRO A 228 3.17 19.86 -13.48
C PRO A 228 4.04 18.84 -14.21
N LEU A 229 5.36 19.03 -14.14
CA LEU A 229 6.30 18.09 -14.71
C LEU A 229 6.14 16.72 -14.03
N ARG A 230 5.99 15.70 -14.84
CA ARG A 230 5.96 14.32 -14.34
C ARG A 230 7.39 13.77 -14.35
N ASP A 231 7.85 13.31 -13.20
CA ASP A 231 9.06 12.51 -13.10
C ASP A 231 8.77 11.08 -13.56
N ASP A 232 9.08 10.82 -14.82
CA ASP A 232 8.75 9.58 -15.53
C ASP A 232 9.72 8.41 -15.25
N LYS A 233 10.57 8.55 -14.24
CA LYS A 233 11.37 7.41 -13.74
C LYS A 233 10.47 6.33 -13.17
N VAL A 234 10.73 5.08 -13.53
CA VAL A 234 10.20 3.90 -12.87
C VAL A 234 11.22 3.46 -11.83
N LEU A 235 10.89 3.61 -10.54
CA LEU A 235 11.73 3.20 -9.42
C LEU A 235 11.23 1.88 -8.84
N THR A 236 12.12 0.90 -8.71
CA THR A 236 11.79 -0.47 -8.31
C THR A 236 11.10 -0.53 -6.94
N SER A 237 11.68 0.09 -5.92
CA SER A 237 11.13 0.09 -4.55
C SER A 237 9.77 0.78 -4.46
N TRP A 238 9.57 1.91 -5.17
CA TRP A 238 8.30 2.64 -5.14
C TRP A 238 7.20 1.91 -5.91
N ASN A 239 7.55 1.28 -7.04
CA ASN A 239 6.64 0.38 -7.74
C ASN A 239 6.28 -0.84 -6.87
N GLY A 240 7.24 -1.38 -6.10
CA GLY A 240 6.98 -2.42 -5.13
C GLY A 240 5.89 -2.01 -4.12
N LEU A 241 5.95 -0.80 -3.56
CA LEU A 241 4.90 -0.30 -2.67
C LEU A 241 3.54 -0.18 -3.36
N MET A 242 3.50 0.33 -4.61
CA MET A 242 2.25 0.46 -5.36
C MET A 242 1.67 -0.90 -5.77
N ILE A 243 2.51 -1.87 -6.14
CA ILE A 243 2.10 -3.26 -6.40
C ILE A 243 1.47 -3.86 -5.14
N SER A 244 2.07 -3.67 -3.95
CA SER A 244 1.49 -4.12 -2.68
C SER A 244 0.13 -3.46 -2.41
N ALA A 245 0.01 -2.13 -2.62
CA ALA A 245 -1.23 -1.39 -2.42
C ALA A 245 -2.37 -1.89 -3.33
N LEU A 246 -2.07 -2.07 -4.61
CA LEU A 246 -3.05 -2.56 -5.60
C LEU A 246 -3.42 -4.02 -5.39
N SER A 247 -2.46 -4.88 -4.99
CA SER A 247 -2.73 -6.28 -4.64
C SER A 247 -3.66 -6.39 -3.44
N LEU A 248 -3.44 -5.55 -2.42
CA LEU A 248 -4.31 -5.47 -1.25
C LEU A 248 -5.70 -4.93 -1.63
N ALA A 249 -5.75 -3.83 -2.40
CA ALA A 249 -7.01 -3.22 -2.83
C ALA A 249 -7.83 -4.16 -3.74
N GLY A 250 -7.21 -4.81 -4.71
CA GLY A 250 -7.87 -5.75 -5.61
C GLY A 250 -8.57 -6.89 -4.87
N ARG A 251 -7.96 -7.35 -3.79
CA ARG A 251 -8.48 -8.41 -2.95
C ARG A 251 -9.57 -7.93 -1.98
N VAL A 252 -9.30 -6.90 -1.20
CA VAL A 252 -10.21 -6.43 -0.15
C VAL A 252 -11.43 -5.73 -0.74
N LEU A 253 -11.27 -4.97 -1.81
CA LEU A 253 -12.36 -4.28 -2.50
C LEU A 253 -13.02 -5.14 -3.58
N GLN A 254 -12.54 -6.37 -3.82
CA GLN A 254 -13.03 -7.29 -4.84
C GLN A 254 -13.01 -6.70 -6.26
N GLU A 255 -11.93 -5.96 -6.59
CA GLU A 255 -11.74 -5.29 -7.87
C GLU A 255 -10.58 -5.93 -8.65
N PRO A 256 -10.85 -6.94 -9.51
CA PRO A 256 -9.80 -7.67 -10.24
C PRO A 256 -8.89 -6.78 -11.10
N GLU A 257 -9.38 -5.63 -11.57
CA GLU A 257 -8.58 -4.70 -12.36
C GLU A 257 -7.38 -4.15 -11.57
N TYR A 258 -7.50 -3.95 -10.25
CA TYR A 258 -6.37 -3.50 -9.43
C TYR A 258 -5.29 -4.58 -9.32
N THR A 259 -5.69 -5.84 -9.19
CA THR A 259 -4.75 -6.98 -9.23
C THR A 259 -4.07 -7.08 -10.61
N ASN A 260 -4.81 -6.84 -11.70
CA ASN A 260 -4.24 -6.81 -13.05
C ASN A 260 -3.24 -5.66 -13.23
N MET A 261 -3.51 -4.48 -12.68
CA MET A 261 -2.55 -3.36 -12.69
C MET A 261 -1.28 -3.73 -11.92
N ALA A 262 -1.40 -4.33 -10.75
CA ALA A 262 -0.27 -4.82 -9.95
C ALA A 262 0.56 -5.87 -10.73
N SER A 263 -0.10 -6.81 -11.39
CA SER A 263 0.55 -7.86 -12.18
C SER A 263 1.33 -7.29 -13.37
N ARG A 264 0.76 -6.33 -14.09
CA ARG A 264 1.46 -5.65 -15.21
C ARG A 264 2.70 -4.92 -14.72
N ALA A 265 2.60 -4.21 -13.60
CA ALA A 265 3.75 -3.50 -13.03
C ALA A 265 4.84 -4.46 -12.53
N ALA A 266 4.45 -5.56 -11.88
CA ALA A 266 5.39 -6.59 -11.43
C ALA A 266 6.13 -7.25 -12.62
N GLU A 267 5.41 -7.56 -13.70
CA GLU A 267 6.01 -8.12 -14.91
C GLU A 267 6.93 -7.12 -15.62
N PHE A 268 6.57 -5.83 -15.64
CA PHE A 268 7.47 -4.80 -16.15
C PHE A 268 8.78 -4.76 -15.37
N ILE A 269 8.73 -4.69 -14.02
CA ILE A 269 9.94 -4.67 -13.19
C ILE A 269 10.76 -5.94 -13.43
N TRP A 270 10.12 -7.11 -13.44
CA TRP A 270 10.81 -8.38 -13.64
C TRP A 270 11.48 -8.47 -15.00
N SER A 271 10.82 -8.08 -16.07
CA SER A 271 11.35 -8.20 -17.44
C SER A 271 12.33 -7.08 -17.82
N ARG A 272 12.21 -5.87 -17.24
CA ARG A 272 13.02 -4.70 -17.63
C ARG A 272 14.12 -4.35 -16.64
N LEU A 273 13.88 -4.58 -15.34
CA LEU A 273 14.81 -4.18 -14.27
C LEU A 273 15.50 -5.35 -13.58
N TYR A 274 15.08 -6.60 -13.81
CA TYR A 274 15.82 -7.77 -13.34
C TYR A 274 16.56 -8.45 -14.50
N ALA A 275 17.88 -8.51 -14.46
CA ALA A 275 18.68 -9.10 -15.52
C ALA A 275 19.97 -9.69 -14.95
N GLU A 276 20.33 -10.89 -15.42
CA GLU A 276 21.58 -11.58 -15.06
C GLU A 276 21.76 -11.73 -13.52
N GLY A 277 20.64 -11.94 -12.83
CA GLY A 277 20.63 -12.08 -11.36
C GLY A 277 20.79 -10.76 -10.59
N THR A 278 20.76 -9.62 -11.27
CA THR A 278 20.84 -8.28 -10.67
C THR A 278 19.53 -7.54 -10.85
N LEU A 279 18.99 -7.00 -9.74
CA LEU A 279 17.87 -6.06 -9.77
C LEU A 279 18.43 -4.63 -9.90
N TYR A 280 17.86 -3.85 -10.80
CA TYR A 280 18.23 -2.46 -11.03
C TYR A 280 17.22 -1.52 -10.34
N ARG A 281 17.72 -0.35 -9.89
CA ARG A 281 16.94 0.62 -9.15
C ARG A 281 15.96 1.42 -10.01
N ARG A 282 16.39 1.81 -11.23
CA ARG A 282 15.70 2.79 -12.07
C ARG A 282 15.60 2.36 -13.53
N PHE A 283 14.42 2.56 -14.13
CA PHE A 283 14.22 2.52 -15.59
C PHE A 283 13.71 3.88 -16.07
N ARG A 284 14.28 4.39 -17.17
CA ARG A 284 13.84 5.59 -17.87
C ARG A 284 14.46 5.62 -19.28
N ASP A 285 13.76 6.16 -20.27
CA ASP A 285 14.24 6.32 -21.66
C ASP A 285 14.75 5.00 -22.26
N GLY A 286 14.10 3.87 -21.97
CA GLY A 286 14.50 2.55 -22.45
C GLY A 286 15.69 1.92 -21.72
N GLU A 287 16.29 2.60 -20.74
CA GLU A 287 17.48 2.16 -20.02
C GLU A 287 17.22 1.82 -18.56
N ARG A 288 17.75 0.68 -18.10
CA ARG A 288 17.92 0.38 -16.69
C ARG A 288 19.26 0.91 -16.19
N ARG A 289 19.26 1.56 -15.01
CA ARG A 289 20.48 2.08 -14.39
C ARG A 289 20.49 1.85 -12.88
N TYR A 290 21.70 1.84 -12.34
CA TYR A 290 22.05 1.68 -10.92
C TYR A 290 21.61 0.32 -10.38
N ALA A 291 22.58 -0.42 -9.84
CA ALA A 291 22.29 -1.64 -9.10
C ALA A 291 21.33 -1.34 -7.95
N GLY A 292 20.36 -2.19 -7.75
CA GLY A 292 19.34 -2.05 -6.72
C GLY A 292 19.94 -2.06 -5.33
N THR A 293 19.33 -1.30 -4.43
CA THR A 293 19.66 -1.26 -3.00
C THR A 293 18.87 -2.31 -2.23
N LEU A 294 19.15 -2.45 -0.92
CA LEU A 294 18.37 -3.30 -0.02
C LEU A 294 16.86 -3.01 -0.11
N SER A 295 16.51 -1.70 -0.14
CA SER A 295 15.12 -1.26 -0.27
C SER A 295 14.46 -1.74 -1.58
N ASP A 296 15.20 -1.76 -2.70
CA ASP A 296 14.66 -2.24 -3.98
C ASP A 296 14.36 -3.73 -3.94
N TYR A 297 15.29 -4.55 -3.44
CA TYR A 297 15.10 -6.00 -3.30
C TYR A 297 14.00 -6.35 -2.29
N SER A 298 14.00 -5.72 -1.13
CA SER A 298 13.09 -6.06 -0.04
C SER A 298 11.64 -5.62 -0.30
N LEU A 299 11.44 -4.41 -0.83
CA LEU A 299 10.09 -3.89 -1.12
C LEU A 299 9.49 -4.56 -2.36
N PHE A 300 10.27 -4.77 -3.41
CA PHE A 300 9.76 -5.51 -4.58
C PHE A 300 9.54 -6.99 -4.27
N GLY A 301 10.47 -7.65 -3.57
CA GLY A 301 10.27 -9.03 -3.11
C GLY A 301 9.03 -9.18 -2.22
N GLY A 302 8.81 -8.24 -1.30
CA GLY A 302 7.62 -8.18 -0.46
C GLY A 302 6.33 -7.99 -1.27
N SER A 303 6.36 -7.14 -2.30
CA SER A 303 5.20 -6.91 -3.17
C SER A 303 4.81 -8.13 -4.01
N LEU A 304 5.77 -8.95 -4.39
CA LEU A 304 5.49 -10.22 -5.07
C LEU A 304 4.78 -11.21 -4.14
N LEU A 305 5.05 -11.19 -2.83
CA LEU A 305 4.29 -11.98 -1.85
C LEU A 305 2.85 -11.46 -1.70
N ASP A 306 2.65 -10.14 -1.72
CA ASP A 306 1.31 -9.55 -1.70
C ASP A 306 0.53 -9.88 -2.99
N LEU A 307 1.21 -9.84 -4.13
CA LEU A 307 0.62 -10.23 -5.42
C LEU A 307 0.31 -11.73 -5.47
N TYR A 308 1.20 -12.59 -4.94
CA TYR A 308 0.90 -14.00 -4.76
C TYR A 308 -0.40 -14.21 -3.95
N ARG A 309 -0.56 -13.49 -2.85
CA ARG A 309 -1.78 -13.56 -2.02
C ARG A 309 -3.03 -13.09 -2.76
N ALA A 310 -2.90 -12.21 -3.76
CA ALA A 310 -4.01 -11.71 -4.57
C ALA A 310 -4.33 -12.59 -5.79
N THR A 311 -3.38 -13.42 -6.25
CA THR A 311 -3.52 -14.24 -7.46
C THR A 311 -3.45 -15.74 -7.21
N LEU A 312 -2.77 -16.15 -6.15
CA LEU A 312 -2.33 -17.51 -5.84
C LEU A 312 -1.46 -18.13 -6.95
N ASP A 313 -0.85 -17.30 -7.80
CA ASP A 313 0.10 -17.74 -8.82
C ASP A 313 1.48 -17.98 -8.19
N PRO A 314 1.95 -19.25 -8.13
CA PRO A 314 3.19 -19.61 -7.47
C PRO A 314 4.45 -18.97 -8.08
N GLN A 315 4.37 -18.47 -9.32
CA GLN A 315 5.48 -17.76 -9.95
C GLN A 315 5.91 -16.52 -9.13
N HIS A 316 4.95 -15.80 -8.56
CA HIS A 316 5.25 -14.62 -7.74
C HIS A 316 6.00 -15.00 -6.46
N LEU A 317 5.60 -16.11 -5.84
CA LEU A 317 6.27 -16.62 -4.64
C LEU A 317 7.71 -17.09 -4.93
N MET A 318 7.91 -17.77 -6.07
CA MET A 318 9.26 -18.21 -6.49
C MET A 318 10.17 -17.02 -6.82
N ARG A 319 9.65 -15.99 -7.51
CA ARG A 319 10.38 -14.75 -7.78
C ARG A 319 10.73 -14.00 -6.48
N ALA A 320 9.82 -13.96 -5.51
CA ALA A 320 10.09 -13.35 -4.20
C ALA A 320 11.22 -14.08 -3.45
N ARG A 321 11.22 -15.42 -3.49
CA ARG A 321 12.31 -16.23 -2.93
C ARG A 321 13.64 -15.94 -3.61
N GLU A 322 13.68 -15.91 -4.94
CA GLU A 322 14.91 -15.60 -5.70
C GLU A 322 15.47 -14.23 -5.30
N LEU A 323 14.62 -13.21 -5.16
CA LEU A 323 15.03 -11.88 -4.71
C LEU A 323 15.51 -11.88 -3.25
N ALA A 324 14.90 -12.68 -2.37
CA ALA A 324 15.35 -12.82 -0.98
C ALA A 324 16.75 -13.47 -0.90
N ASP A 325 17.00 -14.50 -1.67
CA ASP A 325 18.32 -15.17 -1.74
C ASP A 325 19.39 -14.19 -2.26
N LYS A 326 19.09 -13.42 -3.32
CA LYS A 326 19.97 -12.37 -3.83
C LYS A 326 20.17 -11.24 -2.81
N MET A 327 19.10 -10.81 -2.13
CA MET A 327 19.18 -9.83 -1.06
C MET A 327 20.10 -10.28 0.05
N VAL A 328 19.97 -11.53 0.52
CA VAL A 328 20.83 -12.09 1.56
C VAL A 328 22.29 -12.14 1.08
N SER A 329 22.56 -12.59 -0.14
CA SER A 329 23.93 -12.67 -0.67
C SER A 329 24.61 -11.30 -0.81
N ASN A 330 23.86 -10.27 -1.18
CA ASN A 330 24.44 -8.95 -1.51
C ASN A 330 24.55 -8.01 -0.30
N PHE A 331 23.64 -8.12 0.66
CA PHE A 331 23.50 -7.11 1.70
C PHE A 331 23.78 -7.60 3.12
N LYS A 332 23.82 -8.90 3.36
CA LYS A 332 24.13 -9.47 4.67
C LYS A 332 25.56 -9.13 5.09
N PRO A 333 25.80 -8.60 6.32
CA PRO A 333 27.16 -8.41 6.85
C PRO A 333 27.84 -9.77 7.16
N GLU A 334 29.18 -9.76 7.25
CA GLU A 334 29.96 -10.94 7.65
C GLU A 334 29.62 -11.39 9.08
N ASN A 335 29.53 -10.41 9.98
CA ASN A 335 29.13 -10.63 11.38
C ASN A 335 27.62 -10.53 11.55
N PRO A 336 27.00 -11.22 12.53
CA PRO A 336 25.58 -11.08 12.80
C PRO A 336 25.17 -9.64 13.04
N GLY A 337 24.21 -9.11 12.23
CA GLY A 337 23.77 -7.71 12.31
C GLY A 337 22.65 -7.42 11.32
N ALA A 338 22.35 -6.13 11.19
CA ALA A 338 21.42 -5.63 10.16
C ALA A 338 22.11 -5.54 8.79
N PHE A 339 21.33 -5.56 7.75
CA PHE A 339 21.81 -5.54 6.37
C PHE A 339 22.28 -4.15 5.96
N TYR A 340 23.29 -4.10 5.08
CA TYR A 340 23.74 -2.87 4.45
C TYR A 340 22.70 -2.40 3.43
N GLU A 341 22.52 -1.08 3.27
CA GLU A 341 21.59 -0.52 2.28
C GLU A 341 22.17 -0.57 0.86
N SER A 342 23.48 -0.41 0.69
CA SER A 342 24.15 -0.37 -0.61
C SER A 342 24.72 -1.72 -1.03
N PRO A 343 24.71 -2.06 -2.34
CA PRO A 343 25.37 -3.26 -2.86
C PRO A 343 26.89 -3.21 -2.68
N PRO A 344 27.60 -4.37 -2.71
CA PRO A 344 29.04 -4.45 -2.43
C PRO A 344 29.91 -3.77 -3.48
N GLU A 345 29.43 -3.62 -4.71
CA GLU A 345 30.20 -3.05 -5.82
C GLU A 345 30.31 -1.52 -5.81
N GLN A 346 29.61 -0.81 -4.93
CA GLN A 346 29.70 0.65 -4.80
C GLN A 346 31.02 1.08 -4.13
N LYS A 347 32.10 1.03 -4.88
CA LYS A 347 33.47 1.37 -4.42
C LYS A 347 33.66 2.83 -4.01
N GLU A 348 32.74 3.70 -4.36
CA GLU A 348 32.75 5.15 -4.06
C GLU A 348 32.34 5.44 -2.61
N LEU A 349 31.70 4.51 -1.94
CA LEU A 349 31.26 4.68 -0.55
C LEU A 349 32.40 4.32 0.41
N LEU A 350 32.76 5.26 1.28
CA LEU A 350 33.72 5.02 2.37
C LEU A 350 33.22 3.98 3.37
N VAL A 351 31.90 3.95 3.62
CA VAL A 351 31.22 3.01 4.51
C VAL A 351 29.87 2.64 3.91
N ARG A 352 29.51 1.37 3.90
CA ARG A 352 28.17 0.93 3.53
C ARG A 352 27.17 1.26 4.65
N PRO A 353 26.13 2.08 4.39
CA PRO A 353 25.20 2.46 5.45
C PRO A 353 24.33 1.28 5.88
N VAL A 354 23.93 1.31 7.16
CA VAL A 354 22.92 0.41 7.74
C VAL A 354 21.79 1.28 8.25
N GLU A 355 20.63 1.16 7.63
CA GLU A 355 19.49 2.03 7.89
C GLU A 355 18.31 1.21 8.45
N GLY A 356 17.69 1.73 9.52
CA GLY A 356 16.50 1.14 10.13
C GLY A 356 15.38 2.13 10.37
N TYR A 357 15.62 3.42 10.09
CA TYR A 357 14.61 4.47 10.23
C TYR A 357 13.54 4.36 9.14
N ASP A 358 12.30 4.20 9.58
CA ASP A 358 11.13 4.20 8.69
C ASP A 358 10.70 5.65 8.45
N GLY A 359 11.29 6.28 7.43
CA GLY A 359 11.05 7.68 7.07
C GLY A 359 9.75 7.87 6.29
N VAL A 360 9.84 8.33 5.03
CA VAL A 360 8.68 8.44 4.13
C VAL A 360 8.27 7.10 3.51
N ILE A 361 9.21 6.16 3.45
CA ILE A 361 9.00 4.75 3.06
C ILE A 361 9.58 3.83 4.14
N PRO A 362 9.18 2.55 4.18
CA PRO A 362 9.82 1.56 5.04
C PRO A 362 11.32 1.47 4.74
N SER A 363 12.15 1.39 5.77
CA SER A 363 13.58 1.13 5.58
C SER A 363 13.82 -0.22 4.92
N GLY A 364 14.94 -0.35 4.20
CA GLY A 364 15.33 -1.60 3.58
C GLY A 364 15.37 -2.76 4.58
N ASN A 365 15.87 -2.52 5.80
CA ASN A 365 15.90 -3.53 6.88
C ASN A 365 14.51 -3.88 7.40
N SER A 366 13.61 -2.91 7.56
CA SER A 366 12.21 -3.17 7.95
C SER A 366 11.50 -4.04 6.91
N ALA A 367 11.67 -3.72 5.63
CA ALA A 367 11.09 -4.49 4.53
C ALA A 367 11.76 -5.88 4.38
N ALA A 368 13.08 -5.99 4.61
CA ALA A 368 13.79 -7.27 4.60
C ALA A 368 13.28 -8.23 5.68
N ILE A 369 13.04 -7.74 6.90
CA ILE A 369 12.41 -8.56 7.96
C ILE A 369 11.08 -9.13 7.47
N ARG A 370 10.20 -8.28 6.88
CA ARG A 370 8.90 -8.72 6.38
C ARG A 370 9.04 -9.80 5.33
N LEU A 371 9.90 -9.59 4.33
CA LEU A 371 10.15 -10.54 3.24
C LEU A 371 10.64 -11.89 3.79
N LEU A 372 11.67 -11.87 4.64
CA LEU A 372 12.27 -13.09 5.21
C LEU A 372 11.27 -13.85 6.08
N LEU A 373 10.56 -13.19 6.99
CA LEU A 373 9.60 -13.84 7.88
C LEU A 373 8.41 -14.41 7.13
N THR A 374 7.91 -13.69 6.11
CA THR A 374 6.79 -14.18 5.30
C THR A 374 7.20 -15.42 4.52
N LEU A 375 8.38 -15.46 3.89
CA LEU A 375 8.89 -16.63 3.21
C LEU A 375 9.14 -17.79 4.18
N ALA A 376 9.65 -17.53 5.38
CA ALA A 376 9.81 -18.53 6.43
C ALA A 376 8.47 -19.16 6.83
N HIS A 377 7.39 -18.37 6.91
CA HIS A 377 6.05 -18.88 7.17
C HIS A 377 5.53 -19.76 6.02
N TYR A 378 5.95 -19.52 4.76
CA TYR A 378 5.68 -20.43 3.64
C TYR A 378 6.55 -21.71 3.69
N GLY A 379 7.47 -21.82 4.65
CA GLY A 379 8.33 -22.98 4.85
C GLY A 379 9.68 -22.91 4.14
N TYR A 380 9.99 -21.83 3.41
CA TYR A 380 11.28 -21.67 2.74
C TYR A 380 12.37 -21.24 3.71
N GLU A 381 13.49 -21.98 3.74
CA GLU A 381 14.69 -21.64 4.54
C GLU A 381 14.34 -21.13 5.95
N ALA A 382 13.26 -21.67 6.55
CA ALA A 382 12.57 -21.07 7.69
C ALA A 382 13.51 -20.76 8.86
N ALA A 383 14.41 -21.69 9.21
CA ALA A 383 15.37 -21.49 10.31
C ALA A 383 16.35 -20.34 10.02
N ASP A 384 16.87 -20.26 8.79
CA ASP A 384 17.86 -19.24 8.41
C ASP A 384 17.23 -17.86 8.25
N TYR A 385 16.07 -17.76 7.60
CA TYR A 385 15.38 -16.48 7.43
C TYR A 385 14.91 -15.90 8.77
N VAL A 386 14.36 -16.72 9.65
CA VAL A 386 14.01 -16.29 11.03
C VAL A 386 15.25 -15.83 11.80
N ARG A 387 16.38 -16.55 11.68
CA ARG A 387 17.65 -16.17 12.31
C ARG A 387 18.14 -14.81 11.81
N LEU A 388 18.13 -14.59 10.50
CA LEU A 388 18.53 -13.31 9.90
C LEU A 388 17.61 -12.16 10.37
N ALA A 389 16.30 -12.35 10.37
CA ALA A 389 15.34 -11.37 10.88
C ALA A 389 15.63 -11.03 12.37
N ARG A 390 15.93 -12.03 13.20
CA ARG A 390 16.33 -11.82 14.60
C ARG A 390 17.63 -11.01 14.73
N HIS A 391 18.61 -11.21 13.85
CA HIS A 391 19.85 -10.42 13.86
C HIS A 391 19.56 -8.94 13.55
N ILE A 392 18.68 -8.66 12.57
CA ILE A 392 18.26 -7.29 12.24
C ILE A 392 17.54 -6.66 13.45
N PHE A 393 16.57 -7.34 14.05
CA PHE A 393 15.88 -6.85 15.25
C PHE A 393 16.85 -6.61 16.44
N SER A 394 17.83 -7.50 16.62
CA SER A 394 18.82 -7.38 17.68
C SER A 394 19.72 -6.15 17.48
N HIS A 395 20.06 -5.85 16.23
CA HIS A 395 20.84 -4.65 15.87
C HIS A 395 20.10 -3.37 16.24
N PHE A 396 18.81 -3.28 15.92
CA PHE A 396 17.98 -2.10 16.17
C PHE A 396 17.28 -2.10 17.54
N LYS A 397 17.55 -3.08 18.40
CA LYS A 397 16.83 -3.26 19.68
C LYS A 397 16.79 -1.99 20.52
N GLY A 398 17.92 -1.26 20.63
CA GLY A 398 18.00 0.00 21.38
C GLY A 398 17.09 1.07 20.80
N ALA A 399 17.20 1.31 19.49
CA ALA A 399 16.37 2.28 18.78
C ALA A 399 14.86 1.94 18.87
N LEU A 400 14.50 0.67 18.69
CA LEU A 400 13.12 0.20 18.84
C LEU A 400 12.57 0.38 20.27
N PHE A 401 13.45 0.30 21.27
CA PHE A 401 13.03 0.51 22.65
C PHE A 401 12.92 2.00 22.99
N GLU A 402 13.83 2.83 22.55
CA GLU A 402 13.87 4.25 22.86
C GLU A 402 12.91 5.08 21.99
N TYR A 403 12.93 4.84 20.68
CA TYR A 403 12.19 5.61 19.66
C TYR A 403 11.36 4.74 18.72
N PRO A 404 10.41 3.92 19.23
CA PRO A 404 9.64 3.00 18.37
C PRO A 404 8.78 3.72 17.31
N GLN A 405 8.40 4.98 17.55
CA GLN A 405 7.68 5.79 16.57
C GLN A 405 8.51 6.17 15.34
N ALA A 406 9.83 6.05 15.42
CA ALA A 406 10.72 6.20 14.26
C ALA A 406 10.87 4.92 13.43
N HIS A 407 10.25 3.83 13.88
CA HIS A 407 10.36 2.49 13.29
C HIS A 407 9.00 1.76 13.19
N PRO A 408 7.91 2.42 12.73
CA PRO A 408 6.58 1.85 12.79
C PRO A 408 6.44 0.57 11.95
N TYR A 409 7.08 0.52 10.78
CA TYR A 409 7.03 -0.66 9.91
C TYR A 409 7.83 -1.83 10.50
N MET A 410 8.98 -1.55 11.12
CA MET A 410 9.74 -2.56 11.85
C MET A 410 8.97 -3.07 13.07
N CYS A 411 8.31 -2.20 13.83
CA CYS A 411 7.44 -2.58 14.94
C CYS A 411 6.28 -3.47 14.49
N MET A 412 5.70 -3.20 13.33
CA MET A 412 4.62 -4.03 12.75
C MET A 412 5.11 -5.46 12.47
N ASN A 413 6.36 -5.64 12.05
CA ASN A 413 6.94 -6.96 11.79
C ASN A 413 7.15 -7.82 13.04
N LEU A 414 7.07 -7.25 14.25
CA LEU A 414 7.05 -8.04 15.50
C LEU A 414 5.82 -8.95 15.56
N PHE A 415 4.73 -8.59 14.90
CA PHE A 415 3.55 -9.46 14.79
C PHE A 415 3.86 -10.73 13.99
N LEU A 416 4.64 -10.61 12.91
CA LEU A 416 5.09 -11.77 12.12
C LEU A 416 6.12 -12.60 12.89
N MET A 417 7.04 -11.96 13.63
CA MET A 417 8.08 -12.66 14.39
C MET A 417 7.52 -13.52 15.52
N HIS A 418 6.44 -13.09 16.17
CA HIS A 418 5.87 -13.75 17.35
C HIS A 418 4.52 -14.41 17.08
N GLY A 419 3.93 -14.19 15.89
CA GLY A 419 2.70 -14.83 15.47
C GLY A 419 2.94 -16.25 14.98
N ILE A 420 1.98 -17.13 15.25
CA ILE A 420 1.88 -18.44 14.60
C ILE A 420 0.78 -18.32 13.57
N PRO A 421 1.10 -18.30 12.26
CA PRO A 421 0.08 -18.15 11.23
C PRO A 421 -0.86 -19.35 11.20
N ARG A 422 -2.12 -19.10 10.84
CA ARG A 422 -2.99 -20.16 10.33
C ARG A 422 -2.56 -20.46 8.90
N GLU A 423 -2.61 -21.71 8.52
CA GLU A 423 -2.16 -22.16 7.21
C GLU A 423 -3.33 -22.83 6.49
N PHE A 424 -3.60 -22.40 5.28
CA PHE A 424 -4.68 -22.91 4.45
C PHE A 424 -4.10 -23.40 3.13
N ALA A 425 -4.34 -24.66 2.81
CA ALA A 425 -4.00 -25.19 1.48
C ALA A 425 -5.28 -25.75 0.84
N VAL A 426 -5.53 -25.41 -0.43
CA VAL A 426 -6.63 -25.96 -1.21
C VAL A 426 -6.07 -26.57 -2.49
N THR A 427 -6.39 -27.86 -2.71
CA THR A 427 -5.91 -28.61 -3.88
C THR A 427 -7.08 -29.18 -4.65
N ALA A 428 -6.97 -29.33 -5.99
CA ALA A 428 -7.98 -29.95 -6.83
C ALA A 428 -7.39 -30.54 -8.11
N GLY A 429 -8.03 -31.53 -8.69
CA GLY A 429 -7.67 -32.09 -10.00
C GLY A 429 -7.92 -31.12 -11.18
N SER A 430 -8.75 -30.11 -11.00
CA SER A 430 -9.00 -29.06 -12.00
C SER A 430 -9.30 -27.71 -11.35
N LYS A 431 -8.86 -26.63 -11.99
CA LYS A 431 -9.25 -25.25 -11.61
C LYS A 431 -10.77 -25.01 -11.76
N ASP A 432 -11.45 -25.84 -12.53
CA ASP A 432 -12.88 -25.72 -12.81
C ASP A 432 -13.76 -26.50 -11.84
N ASP A 433 -13.17 -27.25 -10.88
CA ASP A 433 -13.90 -27.92 -9.82
C ASP A 433 -14.74 -26.90 -9.01
N PRO A 434 -16.08 -27.10 -8.88
CA PRO A 434 -16.95 -26.15 -8.16
C PRO A 434 -16.62 -25.96 -6.70
N GLN A 435 -16.19 -27.03 -5.99
CA GLN A 435 -15.78 -26.95 -4.60
C GLN A 435 -14.49 -26.14 -4.46
N TYR A 436 -13.51 -26.38 -5.36
CA TYR A 436 -12.27 -25.62 -5.40
C TYR A 436 -12.55 -24.13 -5.58
N LYS A 437 -13.34 -23.75 -6.61
CA LYS A 437 -13.69 -22.34 -6.86
C LYS A 437 -14.35 -21.69 -5.65
N LYS A 438 -15.24 -22.40 -4.97
CA LYS A 438 -15.94 -21.88 -3.79
C LYS A 438 -15.00 -21.71 -2.60
N MET A 439 -14.12 -22.68 -2.34
CA MET A 439 -13.10 -22.59 -1.28
C MET A 439 -12.13 -21.45 -1.52
N ILE A 440 -11.60 -21.32 -2.75
CA ILE A 440 -10.70 -20.22 -3.12
C ILE A 440 -11.41 -18.87 -3.03
N GLY A 441 -12.64 -18.74 -3.55
CA GLY A 441 -13.42 -17.51 -3.45
C GLY A 441 -13.53 -17.04 -2.00
N HIS A 442 -13.92 -17.92 -1.09
CA HIS A 442 -14.02 -17.58 0.33
C HIS A 442 -12.67 -17.22 0.96
N MET A 443 -11.60 -17.94 0.64
CA MET A 443 -10.26 -17.59 1.08
C MET A 443 -9.86 -16.18 0.63
N MET A 444 -10.16 -15.81 -0.60
CA MET A 444 -9.83 -14.50 -1.16
C MET A 444 -10.63 -13.36 -0.53
N GLU A 445 -11.89 -13.59 -0.17
CA GLU A 445 -12.76 -12.59 0.47
C GLU A 445 -12.36 -12.29 1.93
N ARG A 446 -11.96 -13.31 2.68
CA ARG A 446 -11.73 -13.21 4.14
C ARG A 446 -10.28 -13.39 4.57
N MET A 447 -9.31 -13.08 3.73
CA MET A 447 -7.91 -13.28 4.07
C MET A 447 -7.50 -12.58 5.37
N ASP A 448 -7.22 -13.41 6.37
CA ASP A 448 -6.47 -13.01 7.56
C ASP A 448 -5.07 -12.51 7.11
N PRO A 449 -4.68 -11.27 7.43
CA PRO A 449 -3.40 -10.73 7.01
C PRO A 449 -2.19 -11.49 7.56
N ASP A 450 -2.36 -12.28 8.62
CA ASP A 450 -1.30 -13.10 9.21
C ASP A 450 -1.34 -14.57 8.77
N ALA A 451 -2.36 -15.01 8.02
CA ALA A 451 -2.45 -16.40 7.57
C ALA A 451 -1.65 -16.65 6.28
N ILE A 452 -1.32 -17.91 6.07
CA ILE A 452 -0.67 -18.43 4.87
C ILE A 452 -1.70 -19.15 4.01
N TYR A 453 -1.73 -18.81 2.74
CA TYR A 453 -2.67 -19.35 1.77
C TYR A 453 -1.92 -19.99 0.61
N VAL A 454 -2.23 -21.24 0.32
CA VAL A 454 -1.66 -21.99 -0.79
C VAL A 454 -2.78 -22.62 -1.60
N ALA A 455 -2.72 -22.53 -2.92
CA ALA A 455 -3.65 -23.20 -3.82
C ALA A 455 -2.90 -23.94 -4.91
N CYS A 456 -3.41 -25.12 -5.28
CA CYS A 456 -2.85 -25.93 -6.35
C CYS A 456 -3.95 -26.69 -7.08
N HIS A 457 -3.86 -26.77 -8.39
CA HIS A 457 -4.69 -27.67 -9.21
C HIS A 457 -3.83 -28.33 -10.29
N ALA A 458 -4.26 -29.51 -10.77
CA ALA A 458 -3.46 -30.31 -11.70
C ALA A 458 -3.25 -29.67 -13.09
N ASP A 459 -3.94 -28.55 -13.39
CA ASP A 459 -3.72 -27.78 -14.63
C ASP A 459 -2.61 -26.73 -14.50
N MET A 460 -2.02 -26.53 -13.28
CA MET A 460 -0.88 -25.63 -13.05
C MET A 460 0.43 -26.28 -13.48
N ASP A 461 1.49 -25.47 -13.59
CA ASP A 461 2.85 -25.98 -13.61
C ASP A 461 3.19 -26.60 -12.22
N LEU A 462 3.04 -27.93 -12.14
CA LEU A 462 3.25 -28.67 -10.91
C LEU A 462 4.69 -28.60 -10.39
N ASN A 463 5.67 -28.26 -11.23
CA ASN A 463 7.05 -28.04 -10.78
C ASN A 463 7.14 -26.80 -9.90
N LEU A 464 6.39 -25.74 -10.22
CA LEU A 464 6.28 -24.55 -9.36
C LEU A 464 5.55 -24.88 -8.06
N ALA A 465 4.45 -25.62 -8.14
CA ALA A 465 3.69 -26.05 -6.96
C ALA A 465 4.48 -26.98 -6.05
N ALA A 466 5.26 -27.92 -6.61
CA ALA A 466 6.11 -28.85 -5.85
C ALA A 466 7.20 -28.14 -5.02
N GLY A 467 7.56 -26.90 -5.40
CA GLY A 467 8.46 -26.06 -4.62
C GLY A 467 7.83 -25.43 -3.36
N LEU A 468 6.54 -25.64 -3.12
CA LEU A 468 5.83 -25.12 -1.94
C LEU A 468 5.81 -26.17 -0.82
N PRO A 469 6.51 -25.98 0.31
CA PRO A 469 6.57 -26.97 1.40
C PRO A 469 5.18 -27.39 1.93
N LEU A 470 4.22 -26.46 1.97
CA LEU A 470 2.85 -26.76 2.38
C LEU A 470 2.07 -27.67 1.43
N LEU A 471 2.56 -27.89 0.22
CA LEU A 471 1.98 -28.83 -0.76
C LEU A 471 2.72 -30.18 -0.81
N GLU A 472 3.73 -30.40 0.01
CA GLU A 472 4.43 -31.67 0.06
C GLU A 472 3.46 -32.83 0.38
N GLY A 473 3.43 -33.85 -0.47
CA GLY A 473 2.47 -34.96 -0.39
C GLY A 473 1.00 -34.62 -0.70
N ARG A 474 0.72 -33.41 -1.22
CA ARG A 474 -0.64 -32.93 -1.52
C ARG A 474 -0.82 -32.45 -2.97
N ILE A 475 0.14 -32.73 -3.84
CA ILE A 475 0.07 -32.40 -5.26
C ILE A 475 -1.07 -33.22 -5.90
N PRO A 476 -2.11 -32.59 -6.48
CA PRO A 476 -3.27 -33.31 -6.98
C PRO A 476 -3.02 -33.96 -8.35
N GLU A 477 -3.67 -35.07 -8.59
CA GLU A 477 -3.83 -35.65 -9.94
C GLU A 477 -5.14 -35.16 -10.58
N LYS A 478 -5.25 -35.18 -11.92
CA LYS A 478 -6.44 -34.69 -12.64
C LYS A 478 -7.78 -35.33 -12.22
N LYS A 479 -7.75 -36.52 -11.66
CA LYS A 479 -8.94 -37.24 -11.15
C LYS A 479 -9.35 -36.83 -9.74
N ASP A 480 -8.53 -36.07 -9.03
CA ASP A 480 -8.76 -35.76 -7.63
C ASP A 480 -9.85 -34.69 -7.49
N THR A 481 -10.71 -34.88 -6.49
CA THR A 481 -11.69 -33.87 -6.06
C THR A 481 -10.99 -32.77 -5.24
N ALA A 482 -11.65 -31.62 -5.08
CA ALA A 482 -11.12 -30.55 -4.25
C ALA A 482 -10.97 -30.98 -2.77
N LEU A 483 -9.88 -30.57 -2.15
CA LEU A 483 -9.59 -30.78 -0.73
C LEU A 483 -9.04 -29.52 -0.11
N ALA A 484 -9.59 -29.09 1.04
CA ALA A 484 -9.06 -28.01 1.84
C ALA A 484 -8.37 -28.55 3.10
N TYR A 485 -7.19 -28.01 3.40
CA TYR A 485 -6.39 -28.32 4.57
C TYR A 485 -6.32 -27.07 5.46
N ILE A 486 -6.66 -27.22 6.73
CA ILE A 486 -6.54 -26.20 7.76
C ILE A 486 -5.44 -26.65 8.71
N CYS A 487 -4.33 -25.91 8.74
CA CYS A 487 -3.18 -26.27 9.54
C CYS A 487 -2.79 -25.12 10.49
N LYS A 488 -2.04 -25.47 11.52
CA LYS A 488 -1.40 -24.52 12.44
C LYS A 488 -0.09 -25.16 12.92
N ASP A 489 1.01 -24.45 12.81
CA ASP A 489 2.32 -24.93 13.20
C ASP A 489 2.65 -26.29 12.54
N MET A 490 2.41 -26.39 11.20
CA MET A 490 2.56 -27.60 10.38
C MET A 490 1.67 -28.80 10.78
N ALA A 491 0.81 -28.68 11.80
CA ALA A 491 -0.14 -29.71 12.16
C ALA A 491 -1.50 -29.44 11.48
N CYS A 492 -1.95 -30.36 10.62
CA CYS A 492 -3.18 -30.21 9.84
C CYS A 492 -4.33 -31.02 10.42
N GLN A 493 -5.53 -30.45 10.34
CA GLN A 493 -6.78 -31.18 10.57
C GLN A 493 -7.03 -32.19 9.43
N LYS A 494 -8.02 -33.08 9.61
CA LYS A 494 -8.48 -33.93 8.52
C LYS A 494 -8.89 -33.06 7.32
N PRO A 495 -8.45 -33.39 6.09
CA PRO A 495 -8.84 -32.65 4.90
C PRO A 495 -10.37 -32.57 4.73
N GLU A 496 -10.84 -31.38 4.31
CA GLU A 496 -12.26 -31.11 4.11
C GLU A 496 -12.59 -31.07 2.60
N PRO A 497 -13.43 -31.99 2.10
CA PRO A 497 -13.83 -32.01 0.71
C PRO A 497 -15.02 -31.10 0.40
N ASP A 498 -15.80 -30.70 1.43
CA ASP A 498 -16.99 -29.88 1.28
C ASP A 498 -16.69 -28.40 1.55
N ALA A 499 -16.98 -27.55 0.58
CA ALA A 499 -16.69 -26.11 0.67
C ALA A 499 -17.53 -25.42 1.77
N GLU A 500 -18.79 -25.83 2.03
CA GLU A 500 -19.62 -25.23 3.07
C GLU A 500 -19.05 -25.54 4.46
N GLU A 501 -18.63 -26.79 4.68
CA GLU A 501 -18.00 -27.17 5.95
C GLU A 501 -16.63 -26.50 6.14
N PHE A 502 -15.84 -26.35 5.07
CA PHE A 502 -14.60 -25.56 5.10
C PHE A 502 -14.89 -24.11 5.50
N ILE A 503 -15.83 -23.45 4.83
CA ILE A 503 -16.24 -22.07 5.09
C ILE A 503 -16.65 -21.89 6.57
N LYS A 504 -17.47 -22.77 7.13
CA LYS A 504 -17.87 -22.74 8.55
C LYS A 504 -16.69 -22.84 9.51
N LYS A 505 -15.66 -23.63 9.18
CA LYS A 505 -14.46 -23.83 10.01
C LYS A 505 -13.50 -22.64 9.99
N VAL A 506 -13.52 -21.85 8.93
CA VAL A 506 -12.57 -20.72 8.74
C VAL A 506 -13.21 -19.35 8.96
N SER A 507 -14.55 -19.28 8.96
CA SER A 507 -15.32 -18.10 9.35
C SER A 507 -15.32 -17.89 10.85
#